data_776fbf85609db53260cfdc14d5cdab98
#
_entry.id   776fbf85609db53260cfdc14d5cdab98
#
_cell.length_a   1.000
_cell.length_b   1.000
_cell.length_c   1.000
_cell.angle_alpha   90.00
_cell.angle_beta   90.00
_cell.angle_gamma   90.00
#
_symmetry.space_group_name_H-M   'P 1'
#
loop_
_entity.id
_entity.type
_entity.pdbx_description
1 polymer ?
#
loop_
_entity_poly.entity_id
_entity_poly.type
_entity_poly.pdbx_seq_one_letter_code
_entity_poly.pdbx_strand_id
1 'polypeptide(L)'
;ALPQYEKSVEKSRMVSAITMAKAVRDAEEVHFLATGAYTNDMDALDIQYSCPKDFTCSIQAESESKITFDRRGKGYGLIVGFTNRSARDLATMYCYAVKDSAGEKFCSGFGNKMARSDEWVRYEIR
;
A
#
# COMPACT_ATOMS: atom_id res chain seq x y z
N ALA A 1 6.95 -5.62 24.03
CA ALA A 1 7.64 -5.02 22.89
C ALA A 1 8.24 -6.09 22.00
N LEU A 2 8.18 -5.90 20.68
CA LEU A 2 8.81 -6.82 19.75
C LEU A 2 10.33 -6.77 19.90
N PRO A 3 11.02 -7.91 19.88
CA PRO A 3 12.46 -7.90 19.78
C PRO A 3 12.94 -7.09 18.58
N GLN A 4 14.11 -6.51 18.68
CA GLN A 4 14.70 -5.71 17.61
C GLN A 4 14.79 -6.50 16.32
N TYR A 5 15.08 -7.79 16.40
CA TYR A 5 15.14 -8.68 15.27
C TYR A 5 13.80 -8.73 14.52
N GLU A 6 12.69 -8.90 15.23
CA GLU A 6 11.37 -8.97 14.60
C GLU A 6 10.96 -7.66 13.96
N LYS A 7 11.32 -6.53 14.57
CA LYS A 7 11.07 -5.22 13.96
C LYS A 7 11.84 -5.07 12.65
N SER A 8 13.08 -5.51 12.62
CA SER A 8 13.90 -5.44 11.40
C SER A 8 13.33 -6.31 10.29
N VAL A 9 12.85 -7.50 10.60
CA VAL A 9 12.24 -8.40 9.63
C VAL A 9 10.94 -7.80 9.07
N GLU A 10 10.08 -7.25 9.95
CA GLU A 10 8.84 -6.61 9.50
C GLU A 10 9.12 -5.39 8.61
N LYS A 11 10.12 -4.60 8.97
CA LYS A 11 10.51 -3.44 8.16
C LYS A 11 10.99 -3.88 6.78
N SER A 12 11.76 -4.96 6.72
CA SER A 12 12.24 -5.51 5.45
C SER A 12 11.08 -6.00 4.58
N ARG A 13 10.09 -6.66 5.19
CA ARG A 13 8.88 -7.08 4.46
C ARG A 13 8.12 -5.90 3.90
N MET A 14 7.99 -4.83 4.69
CA MET A 14 7.30 -3.61 4.23
C MET A 14 8.04 -2.95 3.08
N VAL A 15 9.37 -2.90 3.13
CA VAL A 15 10.17 -2.35 2.03
C VAL A 15 9.95 -3.14 0.74
N SER A 16 9.87 -4.47 0.83
CA SER A 16 9.56 -5.31 -0.33
C SER A 16 8.17 -5.02 -0.88
N ALA A 17 7.19 -4.84 -0.01
CA ALA A 17 5.82 -4.49 -0.43
C ALA A 17 5.80 -3.12 -1.11
N ILE A 18 6.51 -2.14 -0.56
CA ILE A 18 6.62 -0.79 -1.15
C ILE A 18 7.22 -0.86 -2.55
N THR A 19 8.28 -1.64 -2.73
CA THR A 19 8.93 -1.80 -4.03
C THR A 19 7.97 -2.40 -5.06
N MET A 20 7.26 -3.46 -4.69
CA MET A 20 6.28 -4.08 -5.58
C MET A 20 5.12 -3.13 -5.88
N ALA A 21 4.63 -2.41 -4.88
CA ALA A 21 3.53 -1.47 -5.05
C ALA A 21 3.90 -0.34 -6.02
N LYS A 22 5.13 0.17 -5.93
CA LYS A 22 5.61 1.19 -6.88
C LYS A 22 5.67 0.64 -8.30
N ALA A 23 6.13 -0.60 -8.47
CA ALA A 23 6.19 -1.23 -9.79
C ALA A 23 4.79 -1.39 -10.39
N VAL A 24 3.83 -1.83 -9.59
CA VAL A 24 2.43 -1.97 -10.04
C VAL A 24 1.84 -0.60 -10.40
N ARG A 25 2.06 0.40 -9.54
CA ARG A 25 1.58 1.76 -9.81
C ARG A 25 2.13 2.28 -11.13
N ASP A 26 3.42 2.15 -11.35
CA ASP A 26 4.05 2.65 -12.57
C ASP A 26 3.51 1.92 -13.81
N ALA A 27 3.31 0.61 -13.72
CA ALA A 27 2.72 -0.17 -14.82
C ALA A 27 1.27 0.23 -15.09
N GLU A 28 0.50 0.50 -14.05
CA GLU A 28 -0.89 0.97 -14.19
C GLU A 28 -0.94 2.36 -14.84
N GLU A 29 0.01 3.25 -14.51
CA GLU A 29 0.05 4.56 -15.15
C GLU A 29 0.36 4.45 -16.65
N VAL A 30 1.28 3.56 -17.01
CA VAL A 30 1.55 3.29 -18.43
C VAL A 30 0.32 2.73 -19.12
N HIS A 31 -0.36 1.78 -18.50
CA HIS A 31 -1.59 1.20 -19.03
C HIS A 31 -2.68 2.27 -19.22
N PHE A 32 -2.83 3.16 -18.24
CA PHE A 32 -3.80 4.26 -18.32
C PHE A 32 -3.49 5.19 -19.49
N LEU A 33 -2.22 5.51 -19.70
CA LEU A 33 -1.83 6.36 -20.83
C LEU A 33 -2.16 5.71 -22.17
N ALA A 34 -2.08 4.38 -22.25
CA ALA A 34 -2.35 3.64 -23.48
C ALA A 34 -3.84 3.40 -23.72
N THR A 35 -4.65 3.22 -22.67
CA THR A 35 -6.04 2.76 -22.80
C THR A 35 -7.07 3.72 -22.24
N GLY A 36 -6.65 4.66 -21.40
CA GLY A 36 -7.56 5.58 -20.71
C GLY A 36 -8.17 5.02 -19.43
N ALA A 37 -7.75 3.84 -18.99
CA ALA A 37 -8.29 3.22 -17.77
C ALA A 37 -7.22 2.40 -17.05
N TYR A 38 -7.38 2.26 -15.73
CA TYR A 38 -6.61 1.32 -14.95
C TYR A 38 -7.25 -0.06 -15.03
N THR A 39 -6.50 -1.11 -14.74
CA THR A 39 -6.99 -2.48 -14.84
C THR A 39 -6.80 -3.25 -13.55
N ASN A 40 -7.77 -4.14 -13.25
CA ASN A 40 -7.63 -5.13 -12.17
C ASN A 40 -6.88 -6.38 -12.64
N ASP A 41 -6.64 -6.50 -13.93
CA ASP A 41 -5.99 -7.68 -14.52
C ASP A 41 -4.47 -7.47 -14.55
N MET A 42 -3.78 -8.15 -13.66
CA MET A 42 -2.32 -8.05 -13.58
C MET A 42 -1.63 -8.55 -14.83
N ASP A 43 -2.25 -9.48 -15.57
CA ASP A 43 -1.68 -9.99 -16.81
C ASP A 43 -1.70 -8.95 -17.93
N ALA A 44 -2.53 -7.93 -17.82
CA ALA A 44 -2.57 -6.82 -18.77
C ALA A 44 -1.43 -5.82 -18.56
N LEU A 45 -0.75 -5.90 -17.43
CA LEU A 45 0.37 -5.03 -17.11
C LEU A 45 1.69 -5.66 -17.57
N ASP A 46 2.59 -4.84 -18.08
CA ASP A 46 3.87 -5.30 -18.60
C ASP A 46 4.90 -5.40 -17.49
N ILE A 47 4.60 -6.21 -16.46
CA ILE A 47 5.51 -6.47 -15.35
C ILE A 47 5.32 -7.91 -14.85
N GLN A 48 6.34 -8.44 -14.20
CA GLN A 48 6.19 -9.66 -13.43
C GLN A 48 5.72 -9.28 -12.03
N TYR A 49 4.50 -9.69 -11.71
CA TYR A 49 3.89 -9.39 -10.43
C TYR A 49 3.89 -10.61 -9.51
N SER A 50 4.28 -10.39 -8.27
CA SER A 50 4.18 -11.39 -7.24
C SER A 50 3.79 -10.71 -5.94
N CYS A 51 2.63 -11.06 -5.39
CA CYS A 51 2.23 -10.55 -4.09
C CYS A 51 3.26 -10.96 -3.04
N PRO A 52 3.83 -10.02 -2.29
CA PRO A 52 4.82 -10.37 -1.28
C PRO A 52 4.27 -11.38 -0.29
N LYS A 53 5.14 -12.28 0.17
CA LYS A 53 4.79 -13.27 1.17
C LYS A 53 4.24 -12.56 2.42
N ASP A 54 3.24 -13.16 3.02
CA ASP A 54 2.57 -12.67 4.22
C ASP A 54 1.69 -11.44 4.02
N PHE A 55 1.51 -11.00 2.77
CA PHE A 55 0.55 -9.95 2.43
C PHE A 55 -0.60 -10.51 1.62
N THR A 56 -1.76 -9.88 1.74
CA THR A 56 -2.89 -10.09 0.85
C THR A 56 -2.99 -8.87 -0.06
N CYS A 57 -2.86 -9.07 -1.36
CA CYS A 57 -2.83 -7.97 -2.32
C CYS A 57 -4.17 -7.86 -3.04
N SER A 58 -4.63 -6.63 -3.25
CA SER A 58 -5.93 -6.36 -3.86
C SER A 58 -5.84 -5.08 -4.68
N ILE A 59 -6.35 -5.10 -5.91
CA ILE A 59 -6.38 -3.93 -6.78
C ILE A 59 -7.83 -3.46 -6.91
N GLN A 60 -8.07 -2.19 -6.63
CA GLN A 60 -9.37 -1.55 -6.85
C GLN A 60 -9.22 -0.48 -7.94
N ALA A 61 -8.91 -0.93 -9.16
CA ALA A 61 -8.59 -0.03 -10.26
C ALA A 61 -9.79 0.80 -10.70
N GLU A 62 -10.95 0.17 -10.82
CA GLU A 62 -12.15 0.84 -11.34
C GLU A 62 -12.92 1.61 -10.27
N SER A 63 -12.93 1.11 -9.03
CA SER A 63 -13.73 1.72 -7.98
C SER A 63 -13.00 2.85 -7.25
N GLU A 64 -11.72 2.67 -6.95
CA GLU A 64 -10.98 3.60 -6.09
C GLU A 64 -9.62 3.99 -6.63
N SER A 65 -9.21 3.44 -7.75
CA SER A 65 -7.91 3.73 -8.40
C SER A 65 -6.74 3.57 -7.43
N LYS A 66 -6.66 2.41 -6.81
CA LYS A 66 -5.61 2.12 -5.83
C LYS A 66 -5.29 0.63 -5.77
N ILE A 67 -4.16 0.32 -5.14
CA ILE A 67 -3.80 -1.06 -4.77
C ILE A 67 -3.59 -1.12 -3.27
N THR A 68 -4.03 -2.19 -2.63
CA THR A 68 -3.90 -2.41 -1.19
C THR A 68 -3.08 -3.66 -0.93
N PHE A 69 -2.09 -3.55 -0.05
CA PHE A 69 -1.28 -4.67 0.41
C PHE A 69 -1.53 -4.81 1.91
N ASP A 70 -2.36 -5.77 2.29
CA ASP A 70 -2.73 -5.99 3.68
C ASP A 70 -1.79 -6.99 4.33
N ARG A 71 -1.17 -6.62 5.45
CA ARG A 71 -0.29 -7.50 6.20
C ARG A 71 -1.14 -8.42 7.07
N ARG A 72 -1.29 -9.66 6.63
CA ARG A 72 -2.17 -10.62 7.28
C ARG A 72 -1.86 -10.79 8.76
N GLY A 73 -2.89 -10.63 9.58
CA GLY A 73 -2.81 -10.90 11.02
C GLY A 73 -2.09 -9.86 11.84
N LYS A 74 -1.64 -8.74 11.25
CA LYS A 74 -0.86 -7.73 11.97
C LYS A 74 -1.55 -6.38 12.14
N GLY A 75 -2.71 -6.19 11.53
CA GLY A 75 -3.48 -4.97 11.72
C GLY A 75 -2.89 -3.73 11.06
N TYR A 76 -2.08 -3.90 10.02
CA TYR A 76 -1.58 -2.78 9.23
C TYR A 76 -1.42 -3.20 7.78
N GLY A 77 -1.21 -2.24 6.92
CA GLY A 77 -0.96 -2.51 5.52
C GLY A 77 -0.53 -1.27 4.78
N LEU A 78 -0.42 -1.41 3.46
CA LEU A 78 0.05 -0.38 2.55
C LEU A 78 -1.02 -0.10 1.52
N ILE A 79 -1.29 1.18 1.25
CA ILE A 79 -2.17 1.59 0.15
C ILE A 79 -1.39 2.51 -0.77
N VAL A 80 -1.48 2.24 -2.08
CA VAL A 80 -0.88 3.08 -3.11
C VAL A 80 -1.98 3.54 -4.05
N GLY A 81 -2.19 4.84 -4.15
CA GLY A 81 -3.16 5.43 -5.05
C GLY A 81 -2.54 5.72 -6.41
N PHE A 82 -3.36 5.64 -7.46
CA PHE A 82 -2.93 6.00 -8.81
C PHE A 82 -3.13 7.50 -9.04
N THR A 83 -2.42 8.06 -10.02
CA THR A 83 -2.41 9.50 -10.27
C THR A 83 -3.78 10.08 -10.56
N ASN A 84 -4.60 9.38 -11.36
CA ASN A 84 -5.93 9.87 -11.76
C ASN A 84 -7.03 9.42 -10.81
N ARG A 85 -6.70 9.39 -9.54
CA ARG A 85 -7.63 8.99 -8.50
C ARG A 85 -8.60 10.14 -8.19
N SER A 86 -9.88 9.81 -8.11
CA SER A 86 -10.91 10.81 -7.82
C SER A 86 -11.05 11.11 -6.32
N ALA A 87 -10.37 10.37 -5.47
CA ALA A 87 -10.44 10.58 -4.03
C ALA A 87 -9.78 11.89 -3.61
N ARG A 88 -10.26 12.48 -2.52
CA ARG A 88 -9.69 13.72 -1.97
C ARG A 88 -8.27 13.56 -1.49
N ASP A 89 -7.92 12.36 -1.08
CA ASP A 89 -6.60 12.06 -0.57
C ASP A 89 -5.68 11.81 -1.76
N LEU A 90 -4.85 12.79 -2.05
CA LEU A 90 -3.93 12.74 -3.18
C LEU A 90 -2.60 12.09 -2.82
N ALA A 91 -2.45 11.62 -1.60
CA ALA A 91 -1.25 10.90 -1.23
C ALA A 91 -1.14 9.63 -2.06
N THR A 92 0.01 9.41 -2.67
CA THR A 92 0.21 8.28 -3.56
C THR A 92 0.54 7.00 -2.80
N MET A 93 0.96 7.11 -1.55
CA MET A 93 1.34 5.94 -0.76
C MET A 93 1.21 6.21 0.73
N TYR A 94 0.58 5.31 1.46
CA TYR A 94 0.52 5.44 2.91
C TYR A 94 0.38 4.08 3.60
N CYS A 95 0.89 4.04 4.85
CA CYS A 95 0.75 2.90 5.74
C CYS A 95 -0.50 3.13 6.58
N TYR A 96 -1.44 2.20 6.56
CA TYR A 96 -2.63 2.27 7.39
C TYR A 96 -2.55 1.23 8.50
N ALA A 97 -3.17 1.52 9.63
CA ALA A 97 -3.15 0.61 10.77
C ALA A 97 -4.39 0.79 11.64
N VAL A 98 -4.67 -0.23 12.43
CA VAL A 98 -5.67 -0.14 13.48
C VAL A 98 -5.17 0.85 14.53
N LYS A 99 -6.03 1.78 14.90
CA LYS A 99 -5.70 2.82 15.87
C LYS A 99 -5.25 2.22 17.22
N ASP A 100 -4.21 2.81 17.79
CA ASP A 100 -3.66 2.44 19.10
C ASP A 100 -3.16 0.99 19.19
N SER A 101 -2.78 0.41 18.04
CA SER A 101 -2.24 -0.94 17.97
C SER A 101 -0.73 -0.92 17.76
N ALA A 102 -0.12 -2.09 17.84
CA ALA A 102 1.29 -2.26 17.49
C ALA A 102 1.52 -1.92 16.00
N GLY A 103 0.51 -2.16 15.15
CA GLY A 103 0.56 -1.79 13.74
C GLY A 103 0.65 -0.29 13.53
N GLU A 104 -0.07 0.50 14.33
CA GLU A 104 0.04 1.96 14.26
C GLU A 104 1.45 2.41 14.61
N LYS A 105 2.01 1.85 15.68
CA LYS A 105 3.37 2.19 16.08
C LYS A 105 4.37 1.85 14.98
N PHE A 106 4.18 0.73 14.31
CA PHE A 106 5.02 0.33 13.17
C PHE A 106 4.88 1.31 12.02
N CYS A 107 3.63 1.66 11.63
CA CYS A 107 3.39 2.62 10.55
C CYS A 107 4.01 3.98 10.84
N SER A 108 4.01 4.42 12.08
CA SER A 108 4.57 5.72 12.47
C SER A 108 6.05 5.85 12.14
N GLY A 109 6.76 4.73 11.99
CA GLY A 109 8.16 4.72 11.61
C GLY A 109 8.41 4.96 10.12
N PHE A 110 7.36 4.96 9.28
CA PHE A 110 7.51 5.11 7.83
C PHE A 110 7.14 6.47 7.29
N GLY A 111 6.46 7.30 8.05
CA GLY A 111 6.07 8.60 7.52
C GLY A 111 5.31 9.45 8.52
N ASN A 112 4.64 10.46 8.00
CA ASN A 112 3.93 11.43 8.80
C ASN A 112 2.44 11.12 8.88
N LYS A 113 1.87 11.29 10.07
CA LYS A 113 0.44 11.07 10.29
C LYS A 113 -0.38 12.01 9.42
N MET A 114 -1.31 11.44 8.66
CA MET A 114 -2.15 12.19 7.74
C MET A 114 -3.58 12.33 8.22
N ALA A 115 -4.20 11.20 8.48
CA ALA A 115 -5.63 11.14 8.72
C ALA A 115 -5.94 10.10 9.79
N ARG A 116 -7.07 10.28 10.44
CA ARG A 116 -7.47 9.42 11.53
C ARG A 116 -8.99 9.26 11.49
N SER A 117 -9.44 8.02 11.56
CA SER A 117 -10.85 7.70 11.80
C SER A 117 -10.98 7.10 13.19
N ASP A 118 -12.16 6.63 13.55
CA ASP A 118 -12.37 6.01 14.86
C ASP A 118 -11.58 4.71 15.02
N GLU A 119 -11.34 4.01 13.92
CA GLU A 119 -10.72 2.68 13.96
C GLU A 119 -9.35 2.62 13.29
N TRP A 120 -9.08 3.51 12.33
CA TRP A 120 -7.90 3.43 11.46
C TRP A 120 -7.12 4.73 11.45
N VAL A 121 -5.80 4.60 11.29
CA VAL A 121 -4.88 5.72 11.18
C VAL A 121 -4.03 5.53 9.92
N ARG A 122 -3.70 6.62 9.25
CA ARG A 122 -2.88 6.62 8.04
C ARG A 122 -1.63 7.45 8.25
N TYR A 123 -0.51 6.93 7.75
CA TYR A 123 0.78 7.62 7.78
C TYR A 123 1.31 7.69 6.35
N GLU A 124 1.51 8.89 5.85
CA GLU A 124 2.05 9.07 4.49
C GLU A 124 3.50 8.61 4.43
N ILE A 125 3.81 7.77 3.44
CA ILE A 125 5.16 7.28 3.21
C ILE A 125 5.86 8.18 2.22
N ARG A 126 7.07 8.60 2.55
CA ARG A 126 7.87 9.47 1.70
C ARG A 126 9.16 8.82 1.25
#